data_b9ec5f61df5689f697220291dcb7dbeb
#
_entry.id   b9ec5f61df5689f697220291dcb7dbeb
#
_cell.length_a   1.000
_cell.length_b   1.000
_cell.length_c   1.000
_cell.angle_alpha   90.00
_cell.angle_beta   90.00
_cell.angle_gamma   90.00
#
_symmetry.space_group_name_H-M   'P 1'
#
loop_
_entity.id
_entity.type
_entity.pdbx_description
1 polymer ?
#
loop_
_entity_poly.entity_id
_entity_poly.type
_entity_poly.pdbx_seq_one_letter_code
_entity_poly.pdbx_strand_id
1 'polypeptide(L)'
;KVLEALKIADFEAPINRLGYIWHTTGSGKTITSFKTAWLASRMPNIDKVVFLVDRIALTRQTEENYKAYDPTGSIDMDGRKHEMIGGTENIKELKRKLGDKGNGIIVTSVQKLINLIKRKDFVLPKKNYVFIVDEAHRSTGGDSFEELQKVFKGAAWVGYTGTPMFDNM
;
A
#
# COMPACT_ATOMS: atom_id res chain seq x y z
N LYS A 1 -16.20 6.51 -3.42
CA LYS A 1 -15.34 7.72 -3.34
C LYS A 1 -13.85 7.41 -3.61
N VAL A 2 -13.16 6.58 -2.77
CA VAL A 2 -11.72 6.28 -2.99
C VAL A 2 -11.46 5.69 -4.37
N LEU A 3 -12.19 4.64 -4.75
CA LEU A 3 -12.03 3.99 -6.04
C LEU A 3 -12.36 4.91 -7.23
N GLU A 4 -13.30 5.82 -7.08
CA GLU A 4 -13.61 6.84 -8.09
C GLU A 4 -12.46 7.85 -8.21
N ALA A 5 -11.91 8.29 -7.08
CA ALA A 5 -10.74 9.16 -7.08
C ALA A 5 -9.52 8.48 -7.73
N LEU A 6 -9.30 7.19 -7.48
CA LEU A 6 -8.23 6.41 -8.11
C LEU A 6 -8.38 6.26 -9.62
N LYS A 7 -9.62 6.20 -10.14
CA LYS A 7 -9.88 6.12 -11.59
C LYS A 7 -9.41 7.36 -12.35
N ILE A 8 -9.49 8.51 -11.70
CA ILE A 8 -9.14 9.81 -12.29
C ILE A 8 -7.81 10.36 -11.75
N ALA A 9 -7.08 9.59 -10.96
CA ALA A 9 -5.81 10.03 -10.39
C ALA A 9 -4.78 10.26 -11.49
N ASP A 10 -4.14 11.42 -11.45
CA ASP A 10 -3.03 11.77 -12.33
C ASP A 10 -1.71 11.34 -11.69
N PHE A 11 -1.21 10.19 -12.09
CA PHE A 11 0.05 9.64 -11.57
C PHE A 11 1.30 10.40 -12.06
N GLU A 12 1.16 11.36 -12.97
CA GLU A 12 2.24 12.29 -13.34
C GLU A 12 2.28 13.51 -12.42
N ALA A 13 1.22 13.76 -11.64
CA ALA A 13 1.20 14.83 -10.65
C ALA A 13 2.22 14.57 -9.53
N PRO A 14 2.83 15.62 -8.95
CA PRO A 14 3.85 15.45 -7.91
C PRO A 14 3.35 14.78 -6.65
N ILE A 15 2.07 14.92 -6.32
CA ILE A 15 1.44 14.31 -5.15
C ILE A 15 -0.05 14.08 -5.43
N ASN A 16 -0.53 12.85 -5.17
CA ASN A 16 -1.94 12.48 -5.18
C ASN A 16 -2.40 12.06 -3.77
N ARG A 17 -2.70 13.02 -2.93
CA ARG A 17 -3.28 12.76 -1.61
C ARG A 17 -4.79 12.61 -1.75
N LEU A 18 -5.30 11.38 -1.69
CA LEU A 18 -6.72 11.09 -1.82
C LEU A 18 -7.50 11.27 -0.50
N GLY A 19 -6.78 11.48 0.59
CA GLY A 19 -7.36 11.75 1.91
C GLY A 19 -7.35 10.56 2.87
N TYR A 20 -8.08 10.72 3.95
CA TYR A 20 -8.19 9.74 5.02
C TYR A 20 -9.60 9.18 5.13
N ILE A 21 -9.68 7.89 5.50
CA ILE A 21 -10.93 7.24 5.83
C ILE A 21 -10.91 6.97 7.34
N TRP A 22 -11.82 7.60 8.03
CA TRP A 22 -12.01 7.36 9.45
C TRP A 22 -12.92 6.16 9.67
N HIS A 23 -12.44 5.21 10.47
CA HIS A 23 -13.20 4.07 10.95
C HIS A 23 -13.15 4.02 12.47
N THR A 24 -14.30 3.90 13.11
CA THR A 24 -14.35 3.61 14.55
C THR A 24 -13.76 2.22 14.83
N THR A 25 -13.21 2.03 16.02
CA THR A 25 -12.68 0.73 16.46
C THR A 25 -13.76 -0.35 16.33
N GLY A 26 -13.42 -1.49 15.72
CA GLY A 26 -14.35 -2.60 15.49
C GLY A 26 -15.31 -2.45 14.30
N SER A 27 -15.23 -1.36 13.52
CA SER A 27 -16.13 -1.10 12.38
C SER A 27 -15.72 -1.77 11.05
N GLY A 28 -14.80 -2.74 11.07
CA GLY A 28 -14.37 -3.47 9.88
C GLY A 28 -13.31 -2.75 9.05
N LYS A 29 -12.47 -1.92 9.68
CA LYS A 29 -11.36 -1.21 9.02
C LYS A 29 -10.50 -2.14 8.16
N THR A 30 -10.09 -3.29 8.69
CA THR A 30 -9.24 -4.25 7.99
C THR A 30 -9.91 -4.80 6.73
N ILE A 31 -11.19 -5.17 6.80
CA ILE A 31 -11.96 -5.68 5.65
C ILE A 31 -12.14 -4.59 4.60
N THR A 32 -12.44 -3.37 5.02
CA THR A 32 -12.65 -2.25 4.12
C THR A 32 -11.35 -1.85 3.42
N SER A 33 -10.24 -1.78 4.14
CA SER A 33 -8.93 -1.46 3.58
C SER A 33 -8.46 -2.55 2.61
N PHE A 34 -8.67 -3.83 2.95
CA PHE A 34 -8.39 -4.95 2.05
C PHE A 34 -9.22 -4.86 0.77
N LYS A 35 -10.54 -4.67 0.88
CA LYS A 35 -11.40 -4.56 -0.30
C LYS A 35 -11.01 -3.40 -1.19
N THR A 36 -10.61 -2.28 -0.62
CA THR A 36 -10.09 -1.13 -1.37
C THR A 36 -8.79 -1.50 -2.09
N ALA A 37 -7.83 -2.13 -1.40
CA ALA A 37 -6.57 -2.59 -1.99
C ALA A 37 -6.81 -3.59 -3.14
N TRP A 38 -7.68 -4.57 -2.91
CA TRP A 38 -8.00 -5.60 -3.88
C TRP A 38 -8.68 -5.04 -5.15
N LEU A 39 -9.63 -4.12 -4.99
CA LEU A 39 -10.27 -3.46 -6.13
C LEU A 39 -9.30 -2.51 -6.86
N ALA A 40 -8.45 -1.78 -6.12
CA ALA A 40 -7.43 -0.91 -6.70
C ALA A 40 -6.40 -1.72 -7.52
N SER A 41 -5.97 -2.89 -7.02
CA SER A 41 -5.00 -3.74 -7.74
C SER A 41 -5.51 -4.26 -9.08
N ARG A 42 -6.81 -4.20 -9.33
CA ARG A 42 -7.46 -4.63 -10.59
C ARG A 42 -7.76 -3.47 -11.54
N MET A 43 -7.43 -2.26 -11.15
CA MET A 43 -7.62 -1.10 -12.03
C MET A 43 -6.52 -1.05 -13.09
N PRO A 44 -6.85 -0.79 -14.37
CA PRO A 44 -5.89 -0.81 -15.46
C PRO A 44 -4.83 0.31 -15.38
N ASN A 45 -5.13 1.38 -14.67
CA ASN A 45 -4.22 2.51 -14.46
C ASN A 45 -3.33 2.38 -13.22
N ILE A 46 -3.43 1.27 -12.48
CA ILE A 46 -2.63 1.02 -11.28
C ILE A 46 -1.77 -0.22 -11.49
N ASP A 47 -0.47 -0.07 -11.27
CA ASP A 47 0.49 -1.18 -11.41
C ASP A 47 0.73 -1.92 -10.09
N LYS A 48 0.80 -1.20 -8.98
CA LYS A 48 1.09 -1.77 -7.66
C LYS A 48 0.28 -1.11 -6.57
N VAL A 49 -0.25 -1.92 -5.67
CA VAL A 49 -0.82 -1.47 -4.40
C VAL A 49 0.12 -1.86 -3.26
N VAL A 50 0.52 -0.89 -2.47
CA VAL A 50 1.39 -1.08 -1.31
C VAL A 50 0.62 -0.77 -0.03
N PHE A 51 0.46 -1.76 0.82
CA PHE A 51 -0.16 -1.59 2.13
C PHE A 51 0.92 -1.36 3.17
N LEU A 52 0.94 -0.15 3.74
CA LEU A 52 1.91 0.26 4.75
C LEU A 52 1.36 0.12 6.15
N VAL A 53 2.10 -0.57 7.01
CA VAL A 53 1.83 -0.68 8.44
C VAL A 53 2.98 -0.07 9.24
N ASP A 54 2.67 0.41 10.44
CA ASP A 54 3.66 1.09 11.29
C ASP A 54 4.73 0.12 11.80
N ARG A 55 4.33 -1.08 12.23
CA ARG A 55 5.22 -2.03 12.89
C ARG A 55 5.38 -3.33 12.13
N ILE A 56 6.59 -3.90 12.16
CA ILE A 56 6.91 -5.18 11.53
C ILE A 56 6.02 -6.32 12.06
N ALA A 57 5.70 -6.32 13.35
CA ALA A 57 4.81 -7.31 13.95
C ALA A 57 3.38 -7.28 13.35
N LEU A 58 2.87 -6.08 13.03
CA LEU A 58 1.58 -5.90 12.39
C LEU A 58 1.57 -6.32 10.93
N THR A 59 2.74 -6.35 10.27
CA THR A 59 2.85 -6.75 8.86
C THR A 59 2.39 -8.19 8.68
N ARG A 60 2.84 -9.13 9.52
CA ARG A 60 2.44 -10.55 9.44
C ARG A 60 0.95 -10.72 9.66
N GLN A 61 0.42 -10.13 10.72
CA GLN A 61 -1.01 -10.23 11.02
C GLN A 61 -1.87 -9.63 9.89
N THR A 62 -1.46 -8.51 9.34
CA THR A 62 -2.16 -7.88 8.22
C THR A 62 -2.11 -8.74 6.97
N GLU A 63 -0.96 -9.34 6.67
CA GLU A 63 -0.80 -10.27 5.55
C GLU A 63 -1.68 -11.50 5.70
N GLU A 64 -1.69 -12.12 6.88
CA GLU A 64 -2.53 -13.28 7.18
C GLU A 64 -4.02 -12.95 7.06
N ASN A 65 -4.43 -11.80 7.60
CA ASN A 65 -5.81 -11.32 7.47
C ASN A 65 -6.19 -11.08 6.00
N TYR A 66 -5.30 -10.48 5.24
CA TYR A 66 -5.56 -10.22 3.83
C TYR A 66 -5.62 -11.51 3.00
N LYS A 67 -4.74 -12.46 3.25
CA LYS A 67 -4.80 -13.80 2.63
C LYS A 67 -6.09 -14.53 2.95
N ALA A 68 -6.60 -14.38 4.18
CA ALA A 68 -7.87 -14.96 4.60
C ALA A 68 -9.10 -14.35 3.90
N TYR A 69 -8.99 -13.09 3.47
CA TYR A 69 -10.07 -12.39 2.74
C TYR A 69 -9.95 -12.51 1.22
N ASP A 70 -8.87 -13.08 0.70
CA ASP A 70 -8.69 -13.25 -0.75
C ASP A 70 -9.58 -14.37 -1.27
N PRO A 71 -10.66 -14.06 -2.01
CA PRO A 71 -11.59 -15.08 -2.51
C PRO A 71 -11.02 -15.88 -3.68
N THR A 72 -9.90 -15.44 -4.27
CA THR A 72 -9.40 -16.01 -5.53
C THR A 72 -8.28 -17.01 -5.33
N GLY A 73 -7.69 -17.06 -4.08
CA GLY A 73 -6.60 -17.99 -3.76
C GLY A 73 -5.70 -18.25 -4.96
N SER A 74 -5.11 -17.24 -5.43
CA SER A 74 -4.35 -16.98 -6.65
C SER A 74 -3.73 -18.21 -7.31
N ILE A 75 -4.49 -18.84 -8.16
CA ILE A 75 -3.96 -19.73 -9.21
C ILE A 75 -4.22 -19.01 -10.54
N ASP A 76 -3.17 -18.64 -11.27
CA ASP A 76 -3.33 -18.14 -12.62
C ASP A 76 -3.70 -19.29 -13.58
N MET A 77 -4.08 -18.93 -14.82
CA MET A 77 -4.44 -19.92 -15.86
C MET A 77 -3.29 -20.86 -16.23
N ASP A 78 -2.06 -20.55 -15.84
CA ASP A 78 -0.85 -21.36 -16.07
C ASP A 78 -0.49 -22.26 -14.86
N GLY A 79 -1.34 -22.34 -13.83
CA GLY A 79 -1.11 -23.18 -12.65
C GLY A 79 0.01 -22.70 -11.73
N ARG A 80 0.51 -21.48 -11.93
CA ARG A 80 1.50 -20.85 -11.05
C ARG A 80 0.79 -20.15 -9.91
N LYS A 81 1.20 -20.46 -8.68
CA LYS A 81 0.75 -19.69 -7.50
C LYS A 81 1.27 -18.26 -7.59
N HIS A 82 0.45 -17.36 -8.10
CA HIS A 82 0.66 -15.94 -7.90
C HIS A 82 0.16 -15.56 -6.51
N GLU A 83 1.06 -15.30 -5.59
CA GLU A 83 0.69 -14.63 -4.35
C GLU A 83 0.27 -13.20 -4.69
N MET A 84 -1.04 -12.97 -4.88
CA MET A 84 -1.56 -11.60 -5.04
C MET A 84 -1.23 -10.73 -3.82
N ILE A 85 -1.10 -11.37 -2.67
CA ILE A 85 -0.79 -10.70 -1.41
C ILE A 85 0.53 -11.26 -0.92
N GLY A 86 1.57 -10.47 -1.00
CA GLY A 86 2.89 -10.85 -0.55
C GLY A 86 3.36 -9.98 0.60
N GLY A 87 3.62 -10.60 1.74
CA GLY A 87 4.45 -9.99 2.76
C GLY A 87 5.90 -9.89 2.30
N THR A 88 6.62 -9.00 2.91
CA THR A 88 8.04 -8.83 2.63
C THR A 88 8.85 -9.20 3.86
N GLU A 89 9.41 -10.40 3.89
CA GLU A 89 10.26 -10.82 5.00
C GLU A 89 11.57 -10.03 5.03
N ASN A 90 12.10 -9.69 3.87
CA ASN A 90 13.35 -8.95 3.75
C ASN A 90 13.31 -7.87 2.65
N ILE A 91 14.30 -6.99 2.69
CA ILE A 91 14.42 -5.85 1.77
C ILE A 91 14.64 -6.30 0.32
N LYS A 92 15.31 -7.42 0.09
CA LYS A 92 15.54 -7.96 -1.27
C LYS A 92 14.22 -8.38 -1.91
N GLU A 93 13.38 -9.04 -1.14
CA GLU A 93 12.05 -9.46 -1.58
C GLU A 93 11.15 -8.23 -1.86
N LEU A 94 11.18 -7.22 -0.99
CA LEU A 94 10.45 -5.97 -1.22
C LEU A 94 10.89 -5.31 -2.55
N LYS A 95 12.21 -5.22 -2.79
CA LYS A 95 12.76 -4.70 -4.05
C LYS A 95 12.26 -5.48 -5.26
N ARG A 96 12.28 -6.81 -5.18
CA ARG A 96 11.78 -7.69 -6.24
C ARG A 96 10.28 -7.45 -6.50
N LYS A 97 9.45 -7.48 -5.47
CA LYS A 97 7.99 -7.31 -5.60
C LYS A 97 7.59 -5.93 -6.15
N LEU A 98 8.32 -4.87 -5.82
CA LEU A 98 8.09 -3.54 -6.41
C LEU A 98 8.37 -3.52 -7.92
N GLY A 99 9.32 -4.33 -8.39
CA GLY A 99 9.72 -4.42 -9.79
C GLY A 99 8.95 -5.44 -10.64
N ASP A 100 8.33 -6.44 -10.01
CA ASP A 100 7.65 -7.53 -10.69
C ASP A 100 6.54 -7.05 -11.63
N LYS A 101 6.34 -7.78 -12.72
CA LYS A 101 5.17 -7.62 -13.60
C LYS A 101 3.97 -8.28 -12.93
N GLY A 102 2.99 -7.54 -12.57
CA GLY A 102 1.77 -8.08 -11.97
C GLY A 102 1.12 -7.11 -10.99
N ASN A 103 -0.17 -7.23 -10.85
CA ASN A 103 -1.02 -6.31 -10.09
C ASN A 103 -1.22 -6.82 -8.65
N GLY A 104 -0.12 -7.15 -7.96
CA GLY A 104 -0.18 -7.66 -6.60
C GLY A 104 -0.31 -6.57 -5.53
N ILE A 105 -0.79 -7.00 -4.37
CA ILE A 105 -0.78 -6.19 -3.14
C ILE A 105 0.48 -6.54 -2.35
N ILE A 106 1.29 -5.53 -2.04
CA ILE A 106 2.51 -5.68 -1.24
C ILE A 106 2.22 -5.19 0.17
N VAL A 107 2.39 -6.04 1.17
CA VAL A 107 2.28 -5.65 2.58
C VAL A 107 3.67 -5.45 3.15
N THR A 108 3.96 -4.26 3.63
CA THR A 108 5.28 -3.93 4.20
C THR A 108 5.18 -2.88 5.30
N SER A 109 6.22 -2.75 6.10
CA SER A 109 6.32 -1.68 7.09
C SER A 109 6.97 -0.43 6.51
N VAL A 110 6.61 0.72 7.07
CA VAL A 110 7.25 2.01 6.74
C VAL A 110 8.77 1.90 6.86
N GLN A 111 9.27 1.30 7.96
CA GLN A 111 10.70 1.17 8.20
C GLN A 111 11.43 0.34 7.14
N LYS A 112 10.83 -0.78 6.69
CA LYS A 112 11.43 -1.59 5.61
C LYS A 112 11.52 -0.83 4.31
N LEU A 113 10.47 -0.10 3.96
CA LEU A 113 10.44 0.69 2.74
C LEU A 113 11.46 1.83 2.77
N ILE A 114 11.58 2.53 3.91
CA ILE A 114 12.63 3.55 4.12
C ILE A 114 14.03 2.94 3.98
N ASN A 115 14.28 1.80 4.60
CA ASN A 115 15.57 1.13 4.48
C ASN A 115 15.90 0.72 3.03
N LEU A 116 14.88 0.40 2.23
CA LEU A 116 15.06 0.08 0.82
C LEU A 116 15.42 1.32 0.00
N ILE A 117 14.67 2.42 0.16
CA ILE A 117 14.91 3.63 -0.66
C ILE A 117 16.24 4.31 -0.34
N LYS A 118 16.79 4.10 0.87
CA LYS A 118 18.12 4.60 1.28
C LYS A 118 19.30 3.81 0.70
N ARG A 119 19.04 2.68 0.06
CA ARG A 119 20.12 1.89 -0.54
C ARG A 119 20.64 2.56 -1.80
N LYS A 120 21.98 2.61 -1.94
CA LYS A 120 22.65 3.21 -3.10
C LYS A 120 22.32 2.49 -4.42
N ASP A 121 21.97 1.19 -4.34
CA ASP A 121 21.64 0.33 -5.48
C ASP A 121 20.14 0.32 -5.80
N PHE A 122 19.33 1.12 -5.10
CA PHE A 122 17.89 1.18 -5.33
C PHE A 122 17.56 2.17 -6.44
N VAL A 123 16.88 1.66 -7.46
CA VAL A 123 16.26 2.47 -8.51
C VAL A 123 14.76 2.18 -8.47
N LEU A 124 13.96 3.22 -8.31
CA LEU A 124 12.51 3.09 -8.28
C LEU A 124 11.99 2.67 -9.66
N PRO A 125 11.31 1.51 -9.78
CA PRO A 125 10.65 1.14 -11.02
C PRO A 125 9.57 2.17 -11.40
N LYS A 126 9.54 2.58 -12.67
CA LYS A 126 8.52 3.52 -13.16
C LYS A 126 7.18 2.81 -13.26
N LYS A 127 6.32 3.00 -12.26
CA LYS A 127 5.00 2.38 -12.13
C LYS A 127 4.04 3.31 -11.41
N ASN A 128 2.75 3.08 -11.61
CA ASN A 128 1.68 3.76 -10.89
C ASN A 128 1.40 3.03 -9.57
N TYR A 129 1.86 3.64 -8.48
CA TYR A 129 1.72 3.10 -7.13
C TYR A 129 0.53 3.69 -6.41
N VAL A 130 -0.19 2.84 -5.67
CA VAL A 130 -1.19 3.26 -4.68
C VAL A 130 -0.73 2.80 -3.31
N PHE A 131 -0.62 3.71 -2.38
CA PHE A 131 -0.31 3.42 -0.99
C PHE A 131 -1.57 3.48 -0.14
N ILE A 132 -1.81 2.40 0.60
CA ILE A 132 -2.84 2.34 1.64
C ILE A 132 -2.11 2.29 2.96
N VAL A 133 -2.33 3.29 3.80
CA VAL A 133 -1.62 3.46 5.08
C VAL A 133 -2.55 3.11 6.22
N ASP A 134 -2.22 2.06 6.96
CA ASP A 134 -2.96 1.70 8.17
C ASP A 134 -2.46 2.51 9.38
N GLU A 135 -3.38 2.86 10.27
CA GLU A 135 -3.09 3.74 11.41
C GLU A 135 -2.35 5.01 10.98
N ALA A 136 -2.89 5.67 9.96
CA ALA A 136 -2.26 6.80 9.29
C ALA A 136 -1.85 7.92 10.25
N HIS A 137 -2.60 8.14 11.35
CA HIS A 137 -2.27 9.12 12.39
C HIS A 137 -0.92 8.87 13.07
N ARG A 138 -0.43 7.61 13.09
CA ARG A 138 0.87 7.24 13.66
C ARG A 138 1.98 7.25 12.62
N SER A 139 1.65 6.90 11.38
CA SER A 139 2.62 6.68 10.30
C SER A 139 2.92 7.95 9.51
N THR A 140 1.99 8.92 9.48
CA THR A 140 2.09 10.10 8.62
C THR A 140 2.73 11.32 9.29
N GLY A 141 2.99 11.26 10.58
CA GLY A 141 3.54 12.37 11.37
C GLY A 141 5.05 12.32 11.54
N GLY A 142 5.84 12.19 10.46
CA GLY A 142 7.28 12.20 10.62
C GLY A 142 8.06 12.28 9.31
N ASP A 143 9.33 12.63 9.43
CA ASP A 143 10.29 12.79 8.32
C ASP A 143 10.32 11.58 7.38
N SER A 144 10.12 10.37 7.94
CA SER A 144 10.11 9.13 7.18
C SER A 144 9.00 9.04 6.15
N PHE A 145 7.80 9.52 6.49
CA PHE A 145 6.68 9.49 5.57
C PHE A 145 6.83 10.52 4.45
N GLU A 146 7.31 11.71 4.79
CA GLU A 146 7.63 12.74 3.79
C GLU A 146 8.73 12.27 2.83
N GLU A 147 9.73 11.55 3.35
CA GLU A 147 10.79 10.97 2.53
C GLU A 147 10.23 9.95 1.51
N LEU A 148 9.30 9.10 1.93
CA LEU A 148 8.60 8.18 1.03
C LEU A 148 7.81 8.94 -0.05
N GLN A 149 7.08 9.98 0.32
CA GLN A 149 6.32 10.78 -0.63
C GLN A 149 7.22 11.49 -1.66
N LYS A 150 8.41 11.92 -1.25
CA LYS A 150 9.40 12.53 -2.16
C LYS A 150 9.97 11.53 -3.16
N VAL A 151 10.17 10.27 -2.76
CA VAL A 151 10.69 9.22 -3.64
C VAL A 151 9.61 8.68 -4.57
N PHE A 152 8.42 8.38 -4.03
CA PHE A 152 7.28 7.88 -4.80
C PHE A 152 6.41 9.04 -5.32
N LYS A 153 7.03 9.90 -6.13
CA LYS A 153 6.30 11.00 -6.78
C LYS A 153 5.20 10.46 -7.67
N GLY A 154 4.04 11.11 -7.63
CA GLY A 154 2.89 10.70 -8.41
C GLY A 154 2.07 9.55 -7.80
N ALA A 155 2.56 8.86 -6.77
CA ALA A 155 1.79 7.82 -6.10
C ALA A 155 0.52 8.39 -5.45
N ALA A 156 -0.55 7.60 -5.47
CA ALA A 156 -1.78 7.93 -4.77
C ALA A 156 -1.73 7.42 -3.32
N TRP A 157 -2.13 8.25 -2.36
CA TRP A 157 -2.05 7.97 -0.93
C TRP A 157 -3.43 7.99 -0.28
N VAL A 158 -3.80 6.90 0.38
CA VAL A 158 -5.05 6.74 1.12
C VAL A 158 -4.74 6.32 2.54
N GLY A 159 -5.16 7.08 3.54
CA GLY A 159 -5.00 6.74 4.95
C GLY A 159 -6.26 6.12 5.53
N TYR A 160 -6.09 5.06 6.31
CA TYR A 160 -7.12 4.49 7.18
C TYR A 160 -6.72 4.73 8.63
N THR A 161 -7.64 5.27 9.44
CA THR A 161 -7.36 5.56 10.85
C THR A 161 -8.59 5.35 11.73
N GLY A 162 -8.36 4.82 12.93
CA GLY A 162 -9.38 4.74 13.99
C GLY A 162 -9.50 6.02 14.82
N THR A 163 -8.56 6.95 14.67
CA THR A 163 -8.54 8.23 15.38
C THR A 163 -8.74 9.36 14.38
N PRO A 164 -9.69 10.28 14.61
CA PRO A 164 -9.86 11.42 13.71
C PRO A 164 -8.59 12.27 13.70
N MET A 165 -8.10 12.55 12.50
CA MET A 165 -7.05 13.53 12.30
C MET A 165 -7.71 14.86 12.06
N PHE A 166 -7.77 15.66 13.09
CA PHE A 166 -8.09 17.07 12.94
C PHE A 166 -6.78 17.74 12.52
N ASP A 167 -6.59 17.93 11.24
CA ASP A 167 -5.57 18.86 10.78
C ASP A 167 -5.96 20.22 11.38
N ASN A 168 -5.03 20.79 12.13
CA ASN A 168 -5.11 22.21 12.46
C ASN A 168 -5.07 22.95 11.13
N MET A 169 -6.25 23.32 10.69
CA MET A 169 -6.40 24.29 9.61
C MET A 169 -5.80 25.62 10.04
#